data_432cb2501bfa4f30a6efa0d8cbaa2d1a
#
_entry.id   432cb2501bfa4f30a6efa0d8cbaa2d1a
#
_cell.length_a   1.000
_cell.length_b   1.000
_cell.length_c   1.000
_cell.angle_alpha   90.00
_cell.angle_beta   90.00
_cell.angle_gamma   90.00
#
_symmetry.space_group_name_H-M   'P 1'
#
loop_
_entity.id
_entity.type
_entity.pdbx_description
1 polymer ?
#
loop_
_entity_poly.entity_id
_entity_poly.type
_entity_poly.pdbx_seq_one_letter_code
_entity_poly.pdbx_strand_id
1 'polypeptide(L)'
;GSSRQPFKLMRVPDENGLDKVEAMKQTYHKLNLDCLVILGGNGTQKTANLLREEGLNVIHLPKTIDNDIYGTDVTFGFQSAINIATEAIDCIHTTAASHNRVFIVEVMGHKVGWLTLYAGIAGGADIILLPEIPYDINKIVEAIQKRSKDGKGFTILAVAEGAISKEDAALSCLLYTSDAADD
;
A
#
# COMPACT_ATOMS: atom_id res chain seq x y z
N GLY A 1 -12.40 18.90 7.08
CA GLY A 1 -12.03 17.97 6.03
C GLY A 1 -10.53 17.69 6.04
N SER A 2 -10.10 16.69 5.34
CA SER A 2 -8.68 16.38 5.16
C SER A 2 -8.29 16.57 3.68
N SER A 3 -7.06 17.03 3.43
CA SER A 3 -6.51 17.15 2.09
C SER A 3 -5.10 16.58 2.06
N ARG A 4 -4.65 16.15 0.86
CA ARG A 4 -3.28 15.74 0.66
C ARG A 4 -2.44 16.96 0.28
N GLN A 5 -1.35 17.17 1.03
CA GLN A 5 -0.27 18.07 0.62
C GLN A 5 0.93 17.20 0.24
N PRO A 6 1.26 17.08 -1.06
CA PRO A 6 2.39 16.27 -1.49
C PRO A 6 3.69 16.78 -0.85
N PHE A 7 4.45 15.90 -0.22
CA PHE A 7 5.70 16.26 0.46
C PHE A 7 6.65 17.05 -0.45
N LYS A 8 6.79 16.61 -1.70
CA LYS A 8 7.65 17.26 -2.70
C LYS A 8 7.28 18.74 -2.96
N LEU A 9 6.02 19.11 -2.73
CA LEU A 9 5.52 20.48 -2.96
C LEU A 9 5.49 21.33 -1.69
N MET A 10 5.92 20.81 -0.55
CA MET A 10 5.88 21.54 0.72
C MET A 10 6.79 22.78 0.72
N ARG A 11 7.97 22.69 0.11
CA ARG A 11 8.94 23.80 0.01
C ARG A 11 8.81 24.59 -1.30
N VAL A 12 7.80 24.26 -2.13
CA VAL A 12 7.52 25.00 -3.37
C VAL A 12 6.42 26.01 -3.07
N PRO A 13 6.68 27.32 -3.23
CA PRO A 13 5.64 28.34 -3.08
C PRO A 13 4.45 28.06 -4.01
N ASP A 14 3.25 28.40 -3.57
CA ASP A 14 2.07 28.29 -4.41
C ASP A 14 2.02 29.41 -5.46
N GLU A 15 0.95 29.44 -6.29
CA GLU A 15 0.74 30.45 -7.33
C GLU A 15 0.69 31.88 -6.78
N ASN A 16 0.42 32.05 -5.50
CA ASN A 16 0.39 33.34 -4.80
C ASN A 16 1.72 33.66 -4.07
N GLY A 17 2.74 32.81 -4.23
CA GLY A 17 4.03 32.95 -3.56
C GLY A 17 4.03 32.54 -2.09
N LEU A 18 3.00 31.82 -1.60
CA LEU A 18 2.90 31.37 -0.22
C LEU A 18 3.89 30.22 0.04
N ASP A 19 4.79 30.41 1.00
CA ASP A 19 5.58 29.35 1.61
C ASP A 19 4.69 28.56 2.59
N LYS A 20 4.37 27.33 2.23
CA LYS A 20 3.47 26.48 3.02
C LYS A 20 4.06 26.10 4.37
N VAL A 21 5.36 25.89 4.44
CA VAL A 21 6.06 25.52 5.69
C VAL A 21 6.01 26.70 6.65
N GLU A 22 6.34 27.90 6.16
CA GLU A 22 6.27 29.11 6.98
C GLU A 22 4.86 29.44 7.43
N ALA A 23 3.86 29.27 6.56
CA ALA A 23 2.44 29.44 6.91
C ALA A 23 1.99 28.46 8.01
N MET A 24 2.48 27.19 7.96
CA MET A 24 2.20 26.22 9.02
C MET A 24 2.86 26.62 10.34
N LYS A 25 4.11 27.08 10.32
CA LYS A 25 4.81 27.59 11.53
C LYS A 25 4.08 28.76 12.15
N GLN A 26 3.71 29.74 11.34
CA GLN A 26 2.95 30.90 11.81
C GLN A 26 1.60 30.50 12.41
N THR A 27 0.90 29.55 11.79
CA THR A 27 -0.36 29.01 12.31
C THR A 27 -0.18 28.31 13.64
N TYR A 28 0.86 27.47 13.76
CA TYR A 28 1.23 26.77 14.99
C TYR A 28 1.43 27.75 16.15
N HIS A 29 2.23 28.78 15.93
CA HIS A 29 2.49 29.83 16.95
C HIS A 29 1.26 30.69 17.23
N LYS A 30 0.51 31.08 16.20
CA LYS A 30 -0.72 31.87 16.35
C LYS A 30 -1.77 31.16 17.19
N LEU A 31 -1.87 29.82 17.08
CA LEU A 31 -2.80 29.01 17.85
C LEU A 31 -2.23 28.63 19.23
N ASN A 32 -1.01 29.02 19.57
CA ASN A 32 -0.30 28.66 20.81
C ASN A 32 -0.30 27.17 21.06
N LEU A 33 0.02 26.39 20.03
CA LEU A 33 0.08 24.93 20.17
C LEU A 33 1.37 24.50 20.86
N ASP A 34 1.26 23.60 21.83
CA ASP A 34 2.41 22.98 22.50
C ASP A 34 2.97 21.81 21.71
N CYS A 35 2.11 21.12 20.97
CA CYS A 35 2.47 19.98 20.15
C CYS A 35 1.48 19.82 19.00
N LEU A 36 1.96 19.30 17.86
CA LEU A 36 1.14 18.91 16.73
C LEU A 36 1.15 17.39 16.59
N VAL A 37 0.01 16.76 16.76
CA VAL A 37 -0.16 15.32 16.53
C VAL A 37 -0.67 15.10 15.10
N ILE A 38 0.11 14.38 14.31
CA ILE A 38 -0.15 14.17 12.88
C ILE A 38 -0.43 12.68 12.61
N LEU A 39 -1.60 12.37 12.08
CA LEU A 39 -2.00 11.02 11.73
C LEU A 39 -1.94 10.85 10.20
N GLY A 40 -1.23 9.82 9.76
CA GLY A 40 -1.17 9.52 8.33
C GLY A 40 -0.13 8.49 7.93
N GLY A 41 -0.02 8.24 6.63
CA GLY A 41 0.93 7.31 6.03
C GLY A 41 2.30 7.93 5.75
N ASN A 42 3.09 7.26 4.91
CA ASN A 42 4.47 7.62 4.56
C ASN A 42 4.66 9.08 4.12
N GLY A 43 3.79 9.59 3.25
CA GLY A 43 3.86 10.98 2.80
C GLY A 43 3.67 11.97 3.94
N THR A 44 2.74 11.68 4.84
CA THR A 44 2.47 12.48 6.03
C THR A 44 3.61 12.41 7.04
N GLN A 45 4.24 11.24 7.21
CA GLN A 45 5.44 11.08 8.05
C GLN A 45 6.59 11.98 7.57
N LYS A 46 6.83 12.04 6.26
CA LYS A 46 7.84 12.93 5.69
C LYS A 46 7.55 14.39 5.97
N THR A 47 6.28 14.81 5.87
CA THR A 47 5.86 16.17 6.22
C THR A 47 6.01 16.44 7.73
N ALA A 48 5.66 15.47 8.58
CA ALA A 48 5.85 15.60 10.03
C ALA A 48 7.33 15.75 10.40
N ASN A 49 8.21 14.98 9.77
CA ASN A 49 9.64 15.10 9.97
C ASN A 49 10.18 16.47 9.49
N LEU A 50 9.71 16.97 8.36
CA LEU A 50 10.05 18.30 7.88
C LEU A 50 9.69 19.39 8.91
N LEU A 51 8.47 19.35 9.45
CA LEU A 51 8.03 20.32 10.45
C LEU A 51 8.83 20.22 11.75
N ARG A 52 9.25 19.01 12.15
CA ARG A 52 10.15 18.78 13.27
C ARG A 52 11.52 19.42 13.02
N GLU A 53 12.09 19.26 11.82
CA GLU A 53 13.36 19.88 11.42
C GLU A 53 13.27 21.41 11.42
N GLU A 54 12.10 21.98 11.15
CA GLU A 54 11.81 23.40 11.25
C GLU A 54 11.58 23.90 12.70
N GLY A 55 11.78 23.03 13.68
CA GLY A 55 11.74 23.36 15.11
C GLY A 55 10.38 23.25 15.78
N LEU A 56 9.37 22.68 15.11
CA LEU A 56 8.07 22.43 15.74
C LEU A 56 8.07 21.14 16.55
N ASN A 57 7.33 21.13 17.67
CA ASN A 57 7.11 19.91 18.45
C ASN A 57 6.02 19.08 17.76
N VAL A 58 6.41 17.96 17.17
CA VAL A 58 5.53 17.12 16.32
C VAL A 58 5.60 15.67 16.74
N ILE A 59 4.45 15.02 16.84
CA ILE A 59 4.32 13.58 17.03
C ILE A 59 3.57 13.00 15.82
N HIS A 60 4.17 12.01 15.15
CA HIS A 60 3.52 11.31 14.05
C HIS A 60 2.94 9.98 14.54
N LEU A 61 1.67 9.71 14.20
CA LEU A 61 0.99 8.44 14.41
C LEU A 61 0.80 7.73 13.06
N PRO A 62 1.34 6.51 12.90
CA PRO A 62 1.37 5.81 11.61
C PRO A 62 -0.01 5.25 11.25
N LYS A 63 -0.83 6.04 10.54
CA LYS A 63 -2.19 5.68 10.11
C LYS A 63 -2.22 5.37 8.61
N THR A 64 -2.15 4.07 8.29
CA THR A 64 -2.32 3.53 6.94
C THR A 64 -2.78 2.08 7.03
N ILE A 65 -3.36 1.57 5.95
CA ILE A 65 -3.72 0.16 5.82
C ILE A 65 -2.57 -0.70 5.28
N ASP A 66 -1.54 -0.09 4.70
CA ASP A 66 -0.50 -0.78 3.93
C ASP A 66 0.56 -1.45 4.80
N ASN A 67 0.70 -1.02 6.05
CA ASN A 67 1.74 -1.46 7.00
C ASN A 67 3.17 -1.27 6.46
N ASP A 68 3.41 -0.13 5.78
CA ASP A 68 4.62 0.18 5.03
C ASP A 68 5.51 1.26 5.69
N ILE A 69 5.24 1.62 6.96
CA ILE A 69 5.97 2.67 7.67
C ILE A 69 7.11 2.08 8.47
N TYR A 70 8.32 2.49 8.16
CA TYR A 70 9.52 2.08 8.89
C TYR A 70 9.48 2.53 10.36
N GLY A 71 9.89 1.64 11.26
CA GLY A 71 9.98 1.94 12.70
C GLY A 71 8.70 1.66 13.47
N THR A 72 7.71 1.01 12.86
CA THR A 72 6.52 0.50 13.55
C THR A 72 6.25 -0.95 13.15
N ASP A 73 5.80 -1.78 14.07
CA ASP A 73 5.44 -3.17 13.79
C ASP A 73 4.10 -3.28 13.09
N VAL A 74 3.13 -2.46 13.49
CA VAL A 74 1.77 -2.46 12.95
C VAL A 74 1.26 -1.03 12.85
N THR A 75 0.74 -0.67 11.68
CA THR A 75 0.10 0.62 11.44
C THR A 75 -1.37 0.63 11.86
N PHE A 76 -1.87 1.80 12.27
CA PHE A 76 -3.28 1.99 12.60
C PHE A 76 -4.14 1.91 11.34
N GLY A 77 -4.98 0.89 11.26
CA GLY A 77 -5.82 0.59 10.11
C GLY A 77 -5.47 -0.73 9.41
N PHE A 78 -4.26 -1.24 9.55
CA PHE A 78 -3.83 -2.50 8.92
C PHE A 78 -4.72 -3.67 9.33
N GLN A 79 -4.90 -3.89 10.65
CA GLN A 79 -5.73 -4.99 11.14
C GLN A 79 -7.20 -4.87 10.71
N SER A 80 -7.76 -3.67 10.71
CA SER A 80 -9.12 -3.42 10.22
C SER A 80 -9.26 -3.74 8.74
N ALA A 81 -8.26 -3.39 7.94
CA ALA A 81 -8.24 -3.68 6.52
C ALA A 81 -8.11 -5.19 6.23
N ILE A 82 -7.30 -5.92 7.02
CA ILE A 82 -7.22 -7.39 6.91
C ILE A 82 -8.59 -8.01 7.13
N ASN A 83 -9.30 -7.61 8.17
CA ASN A 83 -10.62 -8.17 8.48
C ASN A 83 -11.60 -7.95 7.33
N ILE A 84 -11.68 -6.72 6.79
CA ILE A 84 -12.56 -6.38 5.68
C ILE A 84 -12.19 -7.15 4.41
N ALA A 85 -10.89 -7.24 4.07
CA ALA A 85 -10.43 -7.96 2.89
C ALA A 85 -10.67 -9.47 3.01
N THR A 86 -10.47 -10.03 4.20
CA THR A 86 -10.76 -11.44 4.50
C THR A 86 -12.23 -11.76 4.30
N GLU A 87 -13.13 -10.93 4.85
CA GLU A 87 -14.57 -11.07 4.69
C GLU A 87 -14.99 -11.00 3.21
N ALA A 88 -14.40 -10.07 2.45
CA ALA A 88 -14.66 -9.94 1.01
C ALA A 88 -14.23 -11.20 0.23
N ILE A 89 -13.06 -11.76 0.54
CA ILE A 89 -12.58 -13.02 -0.07
C ILE A 89 -13.49 -14.19 0.32
N ASP A 90 -13.89 -14.28 1.59
CA ASP A 90 -14.77 -15.35 2.08
C ASP A 90 -16.13 -15.34 1.38
N CYS A 91 -16.71 -14.18 1.16
CA CYS A 91 -17.97 -14.04 0.42
C CYS A 91 -17.91 -14.57 -1.01
N ILE A 92 -16.73 -14.60 -1.64
CA ILE A 92 -16.56 -15.08 -3.01
C ILE A 92 -16.57 -16.61 -3.11
N HIS A 93 -16.21 -17.34 -2.05
CA HIS A 93 -16.09 -18.81 -2.07
C HIS A 93 -17.36 -19.49 -2.55
N THR A 94 -18.52 -19.07 -2.06
CA THR A 94 -19.80 -19.66 -2.44
C THR A 94 -20.09 -19.53 -3.93
N THR A 95 -19.84 -18.35 -4.49
CA THR A 95 -20.04 -18.08 -5.92
C THR A 95 -18.99 -18.81 -6.76
N ALA A 96 -17.73 -18.84 -6.31
CA ALA A 96 -16.66 -19.55 -6.99
C ALA A 96 -16.94 -21.05 -7.10
N ALA A 97 -17.38 -21.67 -6.01
CA ALA A 97 -17.73 -23.07 -5.93
C ALA A 97 -18.93 -23.43 -6.82
N SER A 98 -19.99 -22.61 -6.83
CA SER A 98 -21.21 -22.90 -7.59
C SER A 98 -21.02 -22.80 -9.11
N HIS A 99 -20.07 -22.02 -9.57
CA HIS A 99 -19.84 -21.77 -10.99
C HIS A 99 -18.55 -22.37 -11.55
N ASN A 100 -17.75 -23.04 -10.74
CA ASN A 100 -16.45 -23.61 -11.13
C ASN A 100 -15.56 -22.59 -11.86
N ARG A 101 -15.37 -21.42 -11.24
CA ARG A 101 -14.65 -20.30 -11.85
C ARG A 101 -13.34 -20.02 -11.13
N VAL A 102 -12.46 -19.36 -11.87
CA VAL A 102 -11.29 -18.69 -11.30
C VAL A 102 -11.69 -17.26 -10.96
N PHE A 103 -11.53 -16.87 -9.71
CA PHE A 103 -11.73 -15.49 -9.24
C PHE A 103 -10.39 -14.85 -8.93
N ILE A 104 -10.25 -13.61 -9.34
CA ILE A 104 -9.09 -12.77 -9.03
C ILE A 104 -9.61 -11.62 -8.16
N VAL A 105 -9.04 -11.51 -6.97
CA VAL A 105 -9.35 -10.45 -6.00
C VAL A 105 -8.13 -9.56 -5.88
N GLU A 106 -8.22 -8.35 -6.41
CA GLU A 106 -7.18 -7.35 -6.24
C GLU A 106 -7.30 -6.71 -4.85
N VAL A 107 -6.18 -6.66 -4.13
CA VAL A 107 -6.10 -6.13 -2.77
C VAL A 107 -5.12 -4.98 -2.75
N MET A 108 -5.51 -3.86 -2.14
CA MET A 108 -4.66 -2.70 -1.94
C MET A 108 -3.42 -3.04 -1.09
N GLY A 109 -2.44 -2.15 -1.05
CA GLY A 109 -1.21 -2.31 -0.27
C GLY A 109 -0.05 -1.53 -0.88
N HIS A 110 -0.30 -0.73 -1.93
CA HIS A 110 0.70 0.06 -2.65
C HIS A 110 1.87 -0.83 -3.14
N LYS A 111 3.07 -0.67 -2.58
CA LYS A 111 4.27 -1.41 -3.00
C LYS A 111 4.61 -2.61 -2.11
N VAL A 112 3.79 -2.91 -1.11
CA VAL A 112 4.00 -4.00 -0.16
C VAL A 112 2.82 -4.97 -0.15
N GLY A 113 3.11 -6.24 0.05
CA GLY A 113 2.11 -7.32 -0.03
C GLY A 113 1.49 -7.74 1.30
N TRP A 114 1.75 -7.03 2.40
CA TRP A 114 1.30 -7.44 3.73
C TRP A 114 -0.21 -7.67 3.82
N LEU A 115 -1.00 -6.70 3.35
CA LEU A 115 -2.46 -6.79 3.41
C LEU A 115 -2.98 -7.98 2.60
N THR A 116 -2.47 -8.15 1.37
CA THR A 116 -2.84 -9.27 0.49
C THR A 116 -2.45 -10.62 1.07
N LEU A 117 -1.25 -10.70 1.68
CA LEU A 117 -0.77 -11.94 2.29
C LEU A 117 -1.66 -12.39 3.44
N TYR A 118 -1.90 -11.49 4.40
CA TYR A 118 -2.70 -11.83 5.59
C TYR A 118 -4.16 -12.10 5.22
N ALA A 119 -4.77 -11.25 4.40
CA ALA A 119 -6.15 -11.43 3.97
C ALA A 119 -6.33 -12.67 3.07
N GLY A 120 -5.37 -12.93 2.19
CA GLY A 120 -5.39 -14.10 1.31
C GLY A 120 -5.28 -15.42 2.09
N ILE A 121 -4.39 -15.48 3.08
CA ILE A 121 -4.27 -16.67 3.95
C ILE A 121 -5.54 -16.84 4.79
N ALA A 122 -6.01 -15.78 5.44
CA ALA A 122 -7.17 -15.85 6.33
C ALA A 122 -8.47 -16.12 5.55
N GLY A 123 -8.64 -15.55 4.36
CA GLY A 123 -9.79 -15.76 3.48
C GLY A 123 -9.71 -17.02 2.62
N GLY A 124 -8.66 -17.84 2.76
CA GLY A 124 -8.53 -19.11 2.04
C GLY A 124 -8.28 -18.97 0.55
N ALA A 125 -7.56 -17.94 0.10
CA ALA A 125 -7.11 -17.82 -1.28
C ALA A 125 -6.14 -18.97 -1.63
N ASP A 126 -6.30 -19.52 -2.80
CA ASP A 126 -5.50 -20.67 -3.28
C ASP A 126 -4.13 -20.23 -3.82
N ILE A 127 -4.06 -19.03 -4.36
CA ILE A 127 -2.84 -18.42 -4.90
C ILE A 127 -2.77 -16.97 -4.40
N ILE A 128 -1.60 -16.55 -3.93
CA ILE A 128 -1.36 -15.19 -3.44
C ILE A 128 -0.19 -14.61 -4.21
N LEU A 129 -0.39 -13.45 -4.86
CA LEU A 129 0.63 -12.75 -5.63
C LEU A 129 1.02 -11.45 -4.91
N LEU A 130 2.32 -11.30 -4.64
CA LEU A 130 2.86 -10.21 -3.83
C LEU A 130 3.86 -9.37 -4.65
N PRO A 131 3.99 -8.07 -4.36
CA PRO A 131 4.97 -7.21 -5.03
C PRO A 131 6.41 -7.67 -4.82
N GLU A 132 6.71 -8.22 -3.64
CA GLU A 132 8.04 -8.67 -3.23
C GLU A 132 8.54 -9.89 -4.01
N ILE A 133 7.62 -10.62 -4.66
CA ILE A 133 7.92 -11.87 -5.38
C ILE A 133 7.33 -11.78 -6.79
N PRO A 134 8.10 -11.33 -7.79
CA PRO A 134 7.63 -11.28 -9.17
C PRO A 134 7.11 -12.63 -9.66
N TYR A 135 5.90 -12.64 -10.19
CA TYR A 135 5.23 -13.87 -10.59
C TYR A 135 5.54 -14.29 -12.03
N ASP A 136 5.38 -15.57 -12.29
CA ASP A 136 5.44 -16.19 -13.61
C ASP A 136 4.03 -16.63 -13.99
N ILE A 137 3.46 -16.05 -15.05
CA ILE A 137 2.09 -16.36 -15.47
C ILE A 137 1.91 -17.83 -15.84
N ASN A 138 2.94 -18.45 -16.41
CA ASN A 138 2.86 -19.87 -16.78
C ASN A 138 2.75 -20.76 -15.54
N LYS A 139 3.45 -20.42 -14.46
CA LYS A 139 3.36 -21.13 -13.17
C LYS A 139 1.99 -20.99 -12.52
N ILE A 140 1.36 -19.83 -12.65
CA ILE A 140 -0.02 -19.63 -12.18
C ILE A 140 -0.97 -20.51 -12.98
N VAL A 141 -0.87 -20.52 -14.31
CA VAL A 141 -1.68 -21.36 -15.19
C VAL A 141 -1.49 -22.86 -14.87
N GLU A 142 -0.23 -23.31 -14.72
CA GLU A 142 0.09 -24.69 -14.32
C GLU A 142 -0.58 -25.06 -12.97
N ALA A 143 -0.51 -24.16 -11.98
CA ALA A 143 -1.12 -24.38 -10.67
C ALA A 143 -2.65 -24.51 -10.76
N ILE A 144 -3.32 -23.63 -11.51
CA ILE A 144 -4.77 -23.68 -11.73
C ILE A 144 -5.16 -25.00 -12.44
N GLN A 145 -4.44 -25.37 -13.50
CA GLN A 145 -4.69 -26.59 -14.24
C GLN A 145 -4.50 -27.86 -13.38
N LYS A 146 -3.45 -27.88 -12.55
CA LYS A 146 -3.20 -28.95 -11.59
C LYS A 146 -4.37 -29.08 -10.60
N ARG A 147 -4.79 -27.98 -10.00
CA ARG A 147 -5.94 -27.96 -9.09
C ARG A 147 -7.21 -28.52 -9.73
N SER A 148 -7.49 -28.11 -10.97
CA SER A 148 -8.63 -28.62 -11.73
C SER A 148 -8.54 -30.14 -11.98
N LYS A 149 -7.35 -30.66 -12.33
CA LYS A 149 -7.11 -32.12 -12.50
C LYS A 149 -7.27 -32.87 -11.17
N ASP A 150 -6.91 -32.25 -10.04
CA ASP A 150 -7.05 -32.82 -8.70
C ASP A 150 -8.51 -32.70 -8.17
N GLY A 151 -9.48 -32.33 -9.01
CA GLY A 151 -10.91 -32.25 -8.67
C GLY A 151 -11.32 -30.99 -7.95
N LYS A 152 -10.47 -29.96 -7.89
CA LYS A 152 -10.82 -28.65 -7.34
C LYS A 152 -11.53 -27.84 -8.42
N GLY A 153 -12.85 -27.64 -8.26
CA GLY A 153 -13.68 -27.01 -9.28
C GLY A 153 -13.45 -25.49 -9.45
N PHE A 154 -12.89 -24.82 -8.45
CA PHE A 154 -12.66 -23.38 -8.49
C PHE A 154 -11.28 -23.00 -7.94
N THR A 155 -10.87 -21.77 -8.21
CA THR A 155 -9.61 -21.21 -7.67
C THR A 155 -9.80 -19.72 -7.36
N ILE A 156 -9.35 -19.29 -6.19
CA ILE A 156 -9.33 -17.87 -5.80
C ILE A 156 -7.88 -17.40 -5.75
N LEU A 157 -7.60 -16.34 -6.51
CA LEU A 157 -6.32 -15.63 -6.48
C LEU A 157 -6.48 -14.32 -5.71
N ALA A 158 -5.69 -14.10 -4.67
CA ALA A 158 -5.51 -12.80 -4.06
C ALA A 158 -4.26 -12.14 -4.68
N VAL A 159 -4.44 -10.98 -5.28
CA VAL A 159 -3.39 -10.28 -6.03
C VAL A 159 -3.19 -8.90 -5.41
N ALA A 160 -1.98 -8.60 -4.94
CA ALA A 160 -1.65 -7.26 -4.49
C ALA A 160 -1.63 -6.28 -5.67
N GLU A 161 -2.12 -5.06 -5.50
CA GLU A 161 -2.13 -4.02 -6.56
C GLU A 161 -0.73 -3.72 -7.12
N GLY A 162 0.31 -3.92 -6.30
CA GLY A 162 1.70 -3.76 -6.69
C GLY A 162 2.38 -5.03 -7.22
N ALA A 163 1.66 -6.15 -7.38
CA ALA A 163 2.24 -7.39 -7.91
C ALA A 163 2.62 -7.21 -9.37
N ILE A 164 3.83 -7.66 -9.74
CA ILE A 164 4.37 -7.54 -11.09
C ILE A 164 4.83 -8.89 -11.63
N SER A 165 4.78 -9.05 -12.95
CA SER A 165 5.34 -10.22 -13.61
C SER A 165 6.88 -10.22 -13.59
N LYS A 166 7.50 -11.37 -13.83
CA LYS A 166 8.97 -11.44 -13.98
C LYS A 166 9.44 -10.63 -15.19
N GLU A 167 8.66 -10.62 -16.26
CA GLU A 167 8.92 -9.84 -17.46
C GLU A 167 8.91 -8.34 -17.16
N ASP A 168 7.87 -7.84 -16.50
CA ASP A 168 7.75 -6.43 -16.12
C ASP A 168 8.81 -6.02 -15.09
N ALA A 169 9.14 -6.90 -14.16
CA ALA A 169 10.21 -6.66 -13.19
C ALA A 169 11.58 -6.49 -13.88
N ALA A 170 11.84 -7.29 -14.91
CA ALA A 170 13.07 -7.17 -15.70
C ALA A 170 13.12 -5.86 -16.50
N LEU A 171 11.99 -5.44 -17.10
CA LEU A 171 11.86 -4.15 -17.80
C LEU A 171 11.99 -2.97 -16.84
N SER A 172 11.36 -3.03 -15.68
CA SER A 172 11.48 -2.01 -14.64
C SER A 172 12.92 -1.85 -14.15
N CYS A 173 13.66 -2.94 -13.99
CA CYS A 173 15.07 -2.90 -13.62
C CYS A 173 15.93 -2.20 -14.68
N LEU A 174 15.64 -2.42 -15.97
CA LEU A 174 16.35 -1.76 -17.08
C LEU A 174 16.06 -0.25 -17.14
N LEU A 175 14.83 0.17 -16.87
CA LEU A 175 14.46 1.58 -16.83
C LEU A 175 15.13 2.31 -15.65
N TYR A 176 15.20 1.68 -14.48
CA TYR A 176 15.88 2.26 -13.31
C TYR A 176 17.40 2.41 -13.51
N THR A 177 18.02 1.53 -14.29
CA THR A 177 19.46 1.65 -14.60
C THR A 177 19.75 2.72 -15.65
N SER A 178 18.79 3.07 -16.51
CA SER A 178 18.96 4.15 -17.50
C SER A 178 18.79 5.54 -16.87
N ASP A 179 17.86 5.71 -15.93
CA ASP A 179 17.64 6.98 -15.23
C ASP A 179 18.73 7.30 -14.19
N ALA A 180 19.45 6.28 -13.69
CA ALA A 180 20.55 6.48 -12.75
C ALA A 180 21.88 6.86 -13.43
N ALA A 181 21.92 6.88 -14.76
CA ALA A 181 23.11 7.25 -15.54
C ALA A 181 23.10 8.73 -16.00
N ASP A 182 22.00 9.46 -15.75
CA ASP A 182 21.81 10.85 -16.17
C ASP A 182 21.73 11.86 -15.00
N ASP A 183 22.13 11.46 -13.75
CA ASP A 183 22.25 12.37 -12.59
C ASP A 183 23.71 12.60 -12.20
#